data_3c5c5e5ebaee320813885b87c4cf79f7
#
_entry.id   3c5c5e5ebaee320813885b87c4cf79f7
#
_cell.length_a   1.000
_cell.length_b   1.000
_cell.length_c   1.000
_cell.angle_alpha   90.00
_cell.angle_beta   90.00
_cell.angle_gamma   90.00
#
_symmetry.space_group_name_H-M   'P 1'
#
loop_
_entity.id
_entity.type
_entity.pdbx_description
1 polymer ?
#
loop_
_entity_poly.entity_id
_entity_poly.type
_entity_poly.pdbx_seq_one_letter_code
_entity_poly.pdbx_strand_id
1 'polypeptide(L)'
;MTESAHVRKRDAGERKDISFPPLPESLAVSVYDNHTHLEIADGDIALDYREHLDRASSVGVRGVVQVGTDVATSIWSAETAAIEPRMLAAVALHPNEAPDLERAGTLDDALAVIAELATRPRVRAIGETGLDFFRTQEDGQAAQYTSFEAHIQIAKENNLALQIHDRDAHAEVIATLKRVGAPERTVFHCFSGDRELAEICTENGWYMSFAGTSTFKNAANLREALAVAPRSLLLIETDAPYLTPMPYRGRPNAPYLIPHTLRSMAATLNTDPSMLAAQISSNTEYVYGHWDDEPVVSPPNPYEDVRA
;
A
#
# COMPACT_ATOMS: atom_id res chain seq x y z
N MET A 1 4.74 -14.09 -27.21
CA MET A 1 4.76 -14.61 -25.83
C MET A 1 4.10 -13.54 -24.99
N THR A 2 2.92 -13.78 -24.45
CA THR A 2 2.29 -12.85 -23.51
C THR A 2 3.19 -12.75 -22.30
N GLU A 3 3.86 -11.61 -22.11
CA GLU A 3 4.56 -11.31 -20.87
C GLU A 3 3.61 -11.57 -19.71
N SER A 4 4.09 -12.28 -18.69
CA SER A 4 3.31 -12.56 -17.50
C SER A 4 2.90 -11.23 -16.87
N ALA A 5 1.59 -11.01 -16.69
CA ALA A 5 1.06 -9.81 -16.00
C ALA A 5 1.51 -9.72 -14.53
N HIS A 6 2.28 -10.70 -14.05
CA HIS A 6 2.75 -10.80 -12.67
C HIS A 6 4.27 -10.93 -12.62
N VAL A 7 4.87 -10.22 -11.67
CA VAL A 7 6.32 -10.28 -11.37
C VAL A 7 6.61 -11.42 -10.39
N ARG A 8 5.70 -11.65 -9.43
CA ARG A 8 5.85 -12.63 -8.36
C ARG A 8 4.63 -13.55 -8.26
N LYS A 9 4.80 -14.67 -7.56
CA LYS A 9 3.70 -15.58 -7.21
C LYS A 9 3.76 -15.90 -5.72
N ARG A 10 2.62 -15.78 -5.05
CA ARG A 10 2.49 -16.18 -3.64
C ARG A 10 2.37 -17.69 -3.53
N ASP A 11 3.14 -18.28 -2.63
CA ASP A 11 2.99 -19.70 -2.28
C ASP A 11 1.65 -19.93 -1.56
N ALA A 12 0.94 -20.97 -1.96
CA ALA A 12 -0.30 -21.39 -1.31
C ALA A 12 -0.06 -21.80 0.16
N GLY A 13 1.12 -22.35 0.49
CA GLY A 13 1.44 -22.79 1.83
C GLY A 13 0.41 -23.79 2.35
N GLU A 14 0.05 -23.65 3.62
CA GLU A 14 -0.97 -24.49 4.29
C GLU A 14 -2.41 -23.96 4.13
N ARG A 15 -2.66 -23.01 3.24
CA ARG A 15 -4.00 -22.44 3.03
C ARG A 15 -4.96 -23.50 2.50
N LYS A 16 -6.11 -23.67 3.20
CA LYS A 16 -7.11 -24.70 2.86
C LYS A 16 -8.02 -24.30 1.71
N ASP A 17 -8.28 -23.02 1.54
CA ASP A 17 -9.11 -22.45 0.48
C ASP A 17 -8.36 -21.30 -0.18
N ILE A 18 -7.98 -21.50 -1.44
CA ILE A 18 -7.28 -20.52 -2.26
C ILE A 18 -8.18 -19.94 -3.36
N SER A 19 -9.48 -20.19 -3.32
CA SER A 19 -10.43 -19.53 -4.21
C SER A 19 -10.65 -18.07 -3.78
N PHE A 20 -10.84 -17.17 -4.74
CA PHE A 20 -11.16 -15.78 -4.41
C PHE A 20 -12.55 -15.68 -3.75
N PRO A 21 -12.70 -14.84 -2.68
CA PRO A 21 -14.00 -14.56 -2.09
C PRO A 21 -15.00 -13.99 -3.10
N PRO A 22 -16.32 -14.16 -2.89
CA PRO A 22 -17.32 -13.54 -3.73
C PRO A 22 -17.28 -12.01 -3.61
N LEU A 23 -17.77 -11.33 -4.64
CA LEU A 23 -17.93 -9.87 -4.62
C LEU A 23 -18.85 -9.47 -3.46
N PRO A 24 -18.45 -8.50 -2.62
CA PRO A 24 -19.34 -7.94 -1.61
C PRO A 24 -20.40 -7.04 -2.23
N GLU A 25 -21.39 -6.66 -1.44
CA GLU A 25 -22.32 -5.60 -1.80
C GLU A 25 -21.53 -4.30 -2.08
N SER A 26 -21.88 -3.59 -3.16
CA SER A 26 -21.20 -2.37 -3.56
C SER A 26 -21.36 -1.24 -2.54
N LEU A 27 -20.40 -0.34 -2.50
CA LEU A 27 -20.47 0.90 -1.73
C LEU A 27 -21.31 1.94 -2.47
N ALA A 28 -22.14 2.68 -1.74
CA ALA A 28 -22.91 3.80 -2.31
C ALA A 28 -22.01 5.02 -2.58
N VAL A 29 -20.93 5.18 -1.81
CA VAL A 29 -19.87 6.19 -2.02
C VAL A 29 -18.56 5.45 -2.23
N SER A 30 -17.93 5.72 -3.36
CA SER A 30 -16.70 5.04 -3.76
C SER A 30 -15.50 5.46 -2.91
N VAL A 31 -14.55 4.53 -2.77
CA VAL A 31 -13.27 4.73 -2.08
C VAL A 31 -12.09 4.32 -2.97
N TYR A 32 -10.90 4.44 -2.44
CA TYR A 32 -9.66 3.92 -3.03
C TYR A 32 -9.06 2.86 -2.11
N ASP A 33 -8.24 1.98 -2.70
CA ASP A 33 -7.34 1.09 -1.98
C ASP A 33 -5.94 1.73 -1.99
N ASN A 34 -5.48 2.27 -0.86
CA ASN A 34 -4.24 3.02 -0.85
C ASN A 34 -2.97 2.17 -0.72
N HIS A 35 -3.09 0.83 -0.67
CA HIS A 35 -1.95 -0.07 -0.63
C HIS A 35 -2.31 -1.49 -1.09
N THR A 36 -1.74 -1.91 -2.22
CA THR A 36 -1.97 -3.25 -2.79
C THR A 36 -0.78 -3.70 -3.65
N HIS A 37 -0.61 -5.02 -3.84
CA HIS A 37 0.46 -5.64 -4.63
C HIS A 37 -0.14 -6.51 -5.75
N LEU A 38 -0.63 -5.88 -6.82
CA LEU A 38 -1.28 -6.57 -7.95
C LEU A 38 -0.29 -7.29 -8.87
N GLU A 39 1.01 -7.06 -8.70
CA GLU A 39 2.08 -7.80 -9.37
C GLU A 39 2.29 -9.21 -8.81
N ILE A 40 1.63 -9.56 -7.70
CA ILE A 40 1.70 -10.88 -7.08
C ILE A 40 0.52 -11.73 -7.52
N ALA A 41 0.77 -12.78 -8.28
CA ALA A 41 -0.24 -13.80 -8.55
C ALA A 41 -0.60 -14.58 -7.27
N ASP A 42 -1.89 -14.72 -6.97
CA ASP A 42 -2.41 -15.52 -5.85
C ASP A 42 -3.69 -16.26 -6.26
N GLY A 43 -4.14 -17.17 -5.42
CA GLY A 43 -5.38 -17.90 -5.62
C GLY A 43 -5.28 -19.10 -6.55
N ASP A 44 -6.45 -19.72 -6.79
CA ASP A 44 -6.64 -20.85 -7.72
C ASP A 44 -6.64 -20.39 -9.19
N ILE A 45 -6.93 -19.12 -9.42
CA ILE A 45 -6.91 -18.44 -10.73
C ILE A 45 -5.99 -17.22 -10.61
N ALA A 46 -4.95 -17.13 -11.43
CA ALA A 46 -4.13 -15.93 -11.52
C ALA A 46 -4.91 -14.83 -12.26
N LEU A 47 -5.56 -13.94 -11.50
CA LEU A 47 -6.27 -12.80 -12.06
C LEU A 47 -5.26 -11.74 -12.52
N ASP A 48 -5.41 -11.26 -13.75
CA ASP A 48 -4.67 -10.09 -14.24
C ASP A 48 -5.02 -8.84 -13.40
N TYR A 49 -4.11 -7.88 -13.31
CA TYR A 49 -4.34 -6.65 -12.53
C TYR A 49 -5.59 -5.88 -13.01
N ARG A 50 -5.91 -5.91 -14.32
CA ARG A 50 -7.12 -5.27 -14.86
C ARG A 50 -8.39 -5.95 -14.37
N GLU A 51 -8.38 -7.28 -14.29
CA GLU A 51 -9.52 -8.03 -13.73
C GLU A 51 -9.71 -7.72 -12.25
N HIS A 52 -8.63 -7.54 -11.48
CA HIS A 52 -8.71 -7.05 -10.10
C HIS A 52 -9.35 -5.66 -10.03
N LEU A 53 -8.93 -4.73 -10.88
CA LEU A 53 -9.46 -3.37 -10.95
C LEU A 53 -10.91 -3.32 -11.44
N ASP A 54 -11.29 -4.17 -12.39
CA ASP A 54 -12.68 -4.28 -12.87
C ASP A 54 -13.62 -4.77 -11.75
N ARG A 55 -13.21 -5.80 -11.02
CA ARG A 55 -13.94 -6.29 -9.84
C ARG A 55 -14.01 -5.22 -8.74
N ALA A 56 -12.92 -4.52 -8.48
CA ALA A 56 -12.85 -3.43 -7.51
C ALA A 56 -13.82 -2.29 -7.88
N SER A 57 -13.82 -1.87 -9.14
CA SER A 57 -14.72 -0.83 -9.65
C SER A 57 -16.19 -1.22 -9.51
N SER A 58 -16.54 -2.51 -9.73
CA SER A 58 -17.92 -3.00 -9.62
C SER A 58 -18.50 -2.93 -8.21
N VAL A 59 -17.66 -2.80 -7.19
CA VAL A 59 -18.07 -2.71 -5.78
C VAL A 59 -17.77 -1.34 -5.14
N GLY A 60 -17.37 -0.36 -5.95
CA GLY A 60 -17.14 1.02 -5.51
C GLY A 60 -15.71 1.30 -5.02
N VAL A 61 -14.71 0.54 -5.48
CA VAL A 61 -13.29 0.89 -5.32
C VAL A 61 -12.78 1.41 -6.65
N ARG A 62 -12.61 2.73 -6.77
CA ARG A 62 -12.41 3.41 -8.06
C ARG A 62 -10.96 3.55 -8.48
N GLY A 63 -10.01 3.28 -7.57
CA GLY A 63 -8.58 3.32 -7.86
C GLY A 63 -7.76 2.69 -6.76
N VAL A 64 -6.51 2.41 -7.08
CA VAL A 64 -5.55 1.78 -6.16
C VAL A 64 -4.21 2.50 -6.18
N VAL A 65 -3.45 2.40 -5.08
CA VAL A 65 -2.01 2.65 -5.07
C VAL A 65 -1.31 1.29 -5.11
N GLN A 66 -0.65 1.02 -6.22
CA GLN A 66 0.16 -0.17 -6.42
C GLN A 66 1.55 0.05 -5.82
N VAL A 67 2.00 -0.88 -4.99
CA VAL A 67 3.19 -0.70 -4.17
C VAL A 67 4.30 -1.66 -4.59
N GLY A 68 5.46 -1.11 -4.98
CA GLY A 68 6.69 -1.85 -5.19
C GLY A 68 7.46 -2.06 -3.89
N THR A 69 8.16 -3.18 -3.77
CA THR A 69 8.91 -3.58 -2.57
C THR A 69 10.40 -3.81 -2.83
N ASP A 70 10.77 -3.89 -4.09
CA ASP A 70 12.13 -4.00 -4.60
C ASP A 70 12.26 -3.21 -5.92
N VAL A 71 13.44 -3.20 -6.53
CA VAL A 71 13.68 -2.48 -7.78
C VAL A 71 12.76 -2.98 -8.90
N ALA A 72 12.61 -4.29 -9.07
CA ALA A 72 11.84 -4.87 -10.16
C ALA A 72 10.34 -4.57 -10.04
N THR A 73 9.79 -4.73 -8.85
CA THR A 73 8.37 -4.45 -8.57
C THR A 73 8.07 -2.96 -8.56
N SER A 74 9.02 -2.11 -8.15
CA SER A 74 8.91 -0.64 -8.24
C SER A 74 8.89 -0.16 -9.70
N ILE A 75 9.73 -0.72 -10.57
CA ILE A 75 9.69 -0.44 -12.02
C ILE A 75 8.33 -0.85 -12.59
N TRP A 76 7.89 -2.08 -12.32
CA TRP A 76 6.59 -2.58 -12.79
C TRP A 76 5.43 -1.70 -12.32
N SER A 77 5.44 -1.27 -11.06
CA SER A 77 4.40 -0.40 -10.48
C SER A 77 4.35 0.95 -11.19
N ALA A 78 5.50 1.59 -11.41
CA ALA A 78 5.58 2.88 -12.10
C ALA A 78 5.16 2.78 -13.58
N GLU A 79 5.59 1.73 -14.29
CA GLU A 79 5.25 1.51 -15.69
C GLU A 79 3.77 1.17 -15.87
N THR A 80 3.21 0.32 -15.00
CA THR A 80 1.80 -0.05 -15.06
C THR A 80 0.90 1.13 -14.71
N ALA A 81 1.25 1.93 -13.71
CA ALA A 81 0.50 3.14 -13.37
C ALA A 81 0.52 4.18 -14.51
N ALA A 82 1.58 4.21 -15.33
CA ALA A 82 1.67 5.12 -16.46
C ALA A 82 0.64 4.83 -17.58
N ILE A 83 0.10 3.60 -17.63
CA ILE A 83 -0.83 3.15 -18.68
C ILE A 83 -2.22 2.73 -18.14
N GLU A 84 -2.39 2.60 -16.83
CA GLU A 84 -3.66 2.24 -16.19
C GLU A 84 -4.20 3.42 -15.36
N PRO A 85 -5.25 4.11 -15.81
CA PRO A 85 -5.75 5.33 -15.17
C PRO A 85 -6.27 5.10 -13.74
N ARG A 86 -6.66 3.88 -13.39
CA ARG A 86 -7.15 3.53 -12.05
C ARG A 86 -6.02 3.22 -11.06
N MET A 87 -4.75 3.36 -11.48
CA MET A 87 -3.59 3.01 -10.67
C MET A 87 -2.67 4.22 -10.48
N LEU A 88 -2.28 4.50 -9.26
CA LEU A 88 -1.09 5.28 -8.91
C LEU A 88 -0.02 4.32 -8.35
N ALA A 89 1.23 4.73 -8.32
CA ALA A 89 2.32 3.91 -7.83
C ALA A 89 2.97 4.48 -6.57
N ALA A 90 3.38 3.58 -5.69
CA ALA A 90 4.40 3.81 -4.68
C ALA A 90 5.62 2.95 -5.02
N VAL A 91 6.82 3.48 -4.79
CA VAL A 91 8.09 2.84 -5.13
C VAL A 91 9.05 2.91 -3.96
N ALA A 92 9.67 1.80 -3.61
CA ALA A 92 10.68 1.73 -2.54
C ALA A 92 11.42 0.39 -2.54
N LEU A 93 12.34 0.27 -1.59
CA LEU A 93 12.91 -0.98 -1.12
C LEU A 93 12.28 -1.29 0.24
N HIS A 94 11.55 -2.41 0.32
CA HIS A 94 11.01 -2.90 1.59
C HIS A 94 12.14 -3.10 2.61
N PRO A 95 11.94 -2.84 3.91
CA PRO A 95 13.02 -2.97 4.90
C PRO A 95 13.73 -4.33 4.87
N ASN A 96 13.04 -5.40 4.53
CA ASN A 96 13.66 -6.74 4.45
C ASN A 96 14.62 -6.95 3.26
N GLU A 97 14.57 -6.06 2.24
CA GLU A 97 15.49 -6.10 1.10
C GLU A 97 16.84 -5.42 1.42
N ALA A 98 16.82 -4.39 2.27
CA ALA A 98 17.98 -3.56 2.55
C ALA A 98 19.20 -4.33 3.07
N PRO A 99 19.08 -5.33 4.00
CA PRO A 99 20.24 -6.07 4.48
C PRO A 99 20.95 -6.90 3.41
N ASP A 100 20.20 -7.49 2.46
CA ASP A 100 20.79 -8.28 1.38
C ASP A 100 21.47 -7.39 0.34
N LEU A 101 20.85 -6.25 -0.01
CA LEU A 101 21.43 -5.25 -0.90
C LEU A 101 22.71 -4.64 -0.31
N GLU A 102 22.72 -4.35 1.00
CA GLU A 102 23.91 -3.84 1.69
C GLU A 102 25.04 -4.86 1.67
N ARG A 103 24.76 -6.13 1.98
CA ARG A 103 25.77 -7.23 1.92
C ARG A 103 26.32 -7.43 0.50
N ALA A 104 25.49 -7.20 -0.51
CA ALA A 104 25.91 -7.26 -1.91
C ALA A 104 26.66 -6.00 -2.38
N GLY A 105 26.67 -4.92 -1.59
CA GLY A 105 27.24 -3.62 -1.97
C GLY A 105 26.46 -2.90 -3.07
N THR A 106 25.15 -3.15 -3.17
CA THR A 106 24.27 -2.62 -4.22
C THR A 106 23.12 -1.77 -3.67
N LEU A 107 23.09 -1.46 -2.37
CA LEU A 107 22.01 -0.69 -1.77
C LEU A 107 21.93 0.74 -2.36
N ASP A 108 23.07 1.42 -2.51
CA ASP A 108 23.11 2.78 -3.07
C ASP A 108 22.63 2.81 -4.53
N ASP A 109 23.01 1.82 -5.34
CA ASP A 109 22.55 1.70 -6.73
C ASP A 109 21.04 1.47 -6.79
N ALA A 110 20.51 0.61 -5.92
CA ALA A 110 19.08 0.36 -5.84
C ALA A 110 18.30 1.60 -5.39
N LEU A 111 18.80 2.34 -4.38
CA LEU A 111 18.22 3.62 -3.94
C LEU A 111 18.23 4.67 -5.05
N ALA A 112 19.29 4.73 -5.87
CA ALA A 112 19.36 5.63 -7.01
C ALA A 112 18.26 5.32 -8.05
N VAL A 113 17.95 4.05 -8.30
CA VAL A 113 16.82 3.66 -9.16
C VAL A 113 15.49 4.13 -8.56
N ILE A 114 15.27 3.95 -7.25
CA ILE A 114 14.05 4.43 -6.59
C ILE A 114 13.93 5.95 -6.70
N ALA A 115 15.03 6.69 -6.52
CA ALA A 115 15.05 8.16 -6.68
C ALA A 115 14.69 8.60 -8.12
N GLU A 116 15.14 7.87 -9.15
CA GLU A 116 14.72 8.11 -10.53
C GLU A 116 13.23 7.85 -10.73
N LEU A 117 12.72 6.70 -10.24
CA LEU A 117 11.31 6.35 -10.35
C LEU A 117 10.40 7.36 -9.64
N ALA A 118 10.86 7.95 -8.52
CA ALA A 118 10.13 8.97 -7.77
C ALA A 118 9.77 10.21 -8.61
N THR A 119 10.49 10.47 -9.71
CA THR A 119 10.20 11.58 -10.62
C THR A 119 9.09 11.30 -11.63
N ARG A 120 8.60 10.05 -11.74
CA ARG A 120 7.58 9.67 -12.71
C ARG A 120 6.22 10.27 -12.34
N PRO A 121 5.44 10.77 -13.30
CA PRO A 121 4.21 11.53 -13.01
C PRO A 121 3.17 10.78 -12.17
N ARG A 122 3.04 9.46 -12.34
CA ARG A 122 2.06 8.66 -11.61
C ARG A 122 2.62 7.95 -10.38
N VAL A 123 3.88 8.18 -10.04
CA VAL A 123 4.44 7.81 -8.74
C VAL A 123 4.04 8.89 -7.73
N ARG A 124 3.30 8.53 -6.71
CA ARG A 124 2.71 9.45 -5.72
C ARG A 124 3.19 9.21 -4.30
N ALA A 125 3.93 8.13 -4.09
CA ALA A 125 4.51 7.84 -2.78
C ALA A 125 5.87 7.16 -2.91
N ILE A 126 6.68 7.35 -1.90
CA ILE A 126 7.79 6.48 -1.55
C ILE A 126 7.28 5.48 -0.52
N GLY A 127 7.31 4.21 -0.86
CA GLY A 127 6.77 3.13 -0.03
C GLY A 127 6.62 1.82 -0.81
N GLU A 128 6.59 0.68 -0.07
CA GLU A 128 6.67 0.65 1.39
C GLU A 128 8.13 0.60 1.87
N THR A 129 8.44 1.40 2.84
CA THR A 129 9.74 1.51 3.48
C THR A 129 9.58 1.66 4.99
N GLY A 130 10.63 1.47 5.76
CA GLY A 130 10.57 1.58 7.22
C GLY A 130 11.45 0.56 7.91
N LEU A 131 10.94 -0.03 9.02
CA LEU A 131 11.68 -0.98 9.84
C LEU A 131 10.86 -2.24 10.10
N ASP A 132 11.50 -3.42 10.01
CA ASP A 132 10.92 -4.72 10.34
C ASP A 132 11.90 -5.50 11.23
N PHE A 133 11.71 -5.40 12.55
CA PHE A 133 12.54 -6.11 13.53
C PHE A 133 12.00 -7.50 13.86
N PHE A 134 10.84 -7.86 13.32
CA PHE A 134 10.35 -9.23 13.40
C PHE A 134 11.11 -10.17 12.48
N ARG A 135 11.46 -9.71 11.26
CA ARG A 135 12.15 -10.54 10.26
C ARG A 135 13.66 -10.30 10.20
N THR A 136 14.10 -9.10 10.55
CA THR A 136 15.51 -8.72 10.46
C THR A 136 16.17 -8.73 11.82
N GLN A 137 17.26 -9.49 11.95
CA GLN A 137 18.07 -9.55 13.14
C GLN A 137 18.93 -8.29 13.29
N GLU A 138 19.56 -8.09 14.47
CA GLU A 138 20.33 -6.89 14.80
C GLU A 138 21.41 -6.53 13.77
N ASP A 139 22.06 -7.52 13.15
CA ASP A 139 23.10 -7.33 12.14
C ASP A 139 22.60 -6.73 10.81
N GLY A 140 21.30 -6.82 10.54
CA GLY A 140 20.68 -6.23 9.35
C GLY A 140 19.98 -4.88 9.59
N GLN A 141 19.76 -4.49 10.86
CA GLN A 141 18.98 -3.29 11.19
C GLN A 141 19.64 -1.99 10.70
N ALA A 142 20.96 -1.91 10.73
CA ALA A 142 21.68 -0.72 10.24
C ALA A 142 21.37 -0.42 8.78
N ALA A 143 21.27 -1.44 7.92
CA ALA A 143 20.91 -1.28 6.52
C ALA A 143 19.45 -0.80 6.35
N GLN A 144 18.53 -1.28 7.20
CA GLN A 144 17.14 -0.79 7.22
C GLN A 144 17.08 0.71 7.55
N TYR A 145 17.82 1.17 8.56
CA TYR A 145 17.88 2.60 8.89
C TYR A 145 18.44 3.42 7.73
N THR A 146 19.55 2.98 7.11
CA THR A 146 20.15 3.66 5.95
C THR A 146 19.14 3.79 4.82
N SER A 147 18.46 2.70 4.47
CA SER A 147 17.44 2.67 3.44
C SER A 147 16.23 3.56 3.78
N PHE A 148 15.73 3.47 5.03
CA PHE A 148 14.57 4.25 5.47
C PHE A 148 14.85 5.76 5.45
N GLU A 149 16.01 6.19 5.95
CA GLU A 149 16.41 7.61 5.93
C GLU A 149 16.58 8.14 4.50
N ALA A 150 17.15 7.33 3.59
CA ALA A 150 17.25 7.69 2.18
C ALA A 150 15.86 7.86 1.55
N HIS A 151 14.93 6.94 1.81
CA HIS A 151 13.56 7.04 1.31
C HIS A 151 12.82 8.27 1.85
N ILE A 152 13.01 8.64 3.12
CA ILE A 152 12.48 9.88 3.70
C ILE A 152 12.98 11.09 2.91
N GLN A 153 14.28 11.13 2.56
CA GLN A 153 14.85 12.24 1.79
C GLN A 153 14.28 12.26 0.36
N ILE A 154 14.23 11.12 -0.33
CA ILE A 154 13.64 11.04 -1.68
C ILE A 154 12.19 11.53 -1.67
N ALA A 155 11.38 11.14 -0.67
CA ALA A 155 10.00 11.60 -0.54
C ALA A 155 9.91 13.11 -0.37
N LYS A 156 10.77 13.72 0.46
CA LYS A 156 10.80 15.17 0.69
C LYS A 156 11.23 15.94 -0.55
N GLU A 157 12.28 15.49 -1.24
CA GLU A 157 12.81 16.13 -2.44
C GLU A 157 11.82 16.17 -3.59
N ASN A 158 10.97 15.13 -3.70
CA ASN A 158 9.97 15.02 -4.74
C ASN A 158 8.55 15.42 -4.28
N ASN A 159 8.39 15.90 -3.04
CA ASN A 159 7.09 16.22 -2.45
C ASN A 159 6.08 15.07 -2.60
N LEU A 160 6.51 13.84 -2.29
CA LEU A 160 5.70 12.62 -2.33
C LEU A 160 5.24 12.22 -0.93
N ALA A 161 4.17 11.43 -0.86
CA ALA A 161 3.78 10.75 0.37
C ALA A 161 4.83 9.71 0.77
N LEU A 162 4.89 9.37 2.06
CA LEU A 162 5.74 8.29 2.58
C LEU A 162 4.84 7.20 3.17
N GLN A 163 4.90 5.98 2.63
CA GLN A 163 4.20 4.82 3.18
C GLN A 163 5.15 3.97 4.03
N ILE A 164 4.85 3.88 5.31
CA ILE A 164 5.73 3.26 6.30
C ILE A 164 5.27 1.85 6.62
N HIS A 165 6.18 0.89 6.41
CA HIS A 165 6.15 -0.43 7.03
C HIS A 165 6.74 -0.36 8.43
N ASP A 166 5.97 -0.79 9.42
CA ASP A 166 6.37 -0.76 10.82
C ASP A 166 5.99 -2.08 11.51
N ARG A 167 7.00 -2.90 11.79
CA ARG A 167 6.78 -4.19 12.43
C ARG A 167 7.77 -4.45 13.54
N ASP A 168 7.26 -4.49 14.79
CA ASP A 168 8.04 -4.64 16.01
C ASP A 168 9.14 -3.54 16.16
N ALA A 169 8.88 -2.32 15.60
CA ALA A 169 9.85 -1.22 15.53
C ALA A 169 9.21 0.16 15.74
N HIS A 170 8.04 0.26 16.39
CA HIS A 170 7.27 1.51 16.54
C HIS A 170 8.10 2.67 17.10
N ALA A 171 8.83 2.42 18.19
CA ALA A 171 9.65 3.44 18.85
C ALA A 171 10.77 3.96 17.94
N GLU A 172 11.42 3.07 17.20
CA GLU A 172 12.53 3.36 16.30
C GLU A 172 12.06 4.09 15.04
N VAL A 173 10.91 3.71 14.48
CA VAL A 173 10.26 4.42 13.36
C VAL A 173 9.93 5.85 13.78
N ILE A 174 9.25 6.04 14.93
CA ILE A 174 8.91 7.36 15.47
C ILE A 174 10.18 8.20 15.71
N ALA A 175 11.19 7.61 16.34
CA ALA A 175 12.46 8.29 16.63
C ALA A 175 13.16 8.74 15.34
N THR A 176 13.17 7.90 14.30
CA THR A 176 13.75 8.21 12.99
C THR A 176 12.99 9.35 12.32
N LEU A 177 11.65 9.28 12.26
CA LEU A 177 10.82 10.33 11.67
C LEU A 177 11.01 11.68 12.36
N LYS A 178 11.08 11.69 13.70
CA LYS A 178 11.32 12.92 14.47
C LYS A 178 12.73 13.48 14.27
N ARG A 179 13.73 12.63 14.15
CA ARG A 179 15.14 13.02 13.97
C ARG A 179 15.43 13.52 12.55
N VAL A 180 14.93 12.82 11.52
CA VAL A 180 15.20 13.15 10.11
C VAL A 180 14.22 14.21 9.59
N GLY A 181 13.05 14.35 10.22
CA GLY A 181 11.93 15.16 9.79
C GLY A 181 11.04 14.42 8.80
N ALA A 182 9.86 14.02 9.27
CA ALA A 182 8.87 13.32 8.45
C ALA A 182 8.40 14.18 7.27
N PRO A 183 8.12 13.58 6.09
CA PRO A 183 7.37 14.25 5.03
C PRO A 183 5.97 14.68 5.53
N GLU A 184 5.41 15.72 4.92
CA GLU A 184 4.09 16.25 5.29
C GLU A 184 3.00 15.17 5.22
N ARG A 185 3.07 14.30 4.20
CA ARG A 185 2.10 13.23 3.96
C ARG A 185 2.71 11.87 4.32
N THR A 186 2.84 11.62 5.62
CA THR A 186 3.36 10.37 6.19
C THR A 186 2.21 9.44 6.54
N VAL A 187 2.27 8.20 6.07
CA VAL A 187 1.25 7.16 6.24
C VAL A 187 1.87 5.94 6.91
N PHE A 188 1.33 5.55 8.05
CA PHE A 188 1.56 4.22 8.62
C PHE A 188 0.62 3.26 7.89
N HIS A 189 1.16 2.52 6.91
CA HIS A 189 0.40 1.52 6.18
C HIS A 189 0.16 0.31 7.09
N CYS A 190 -0.89 -0.45 6.80
CA CYS A 190 -1.28 -1.64 7.58
C CYS A 190 -1.14 -1.38 9.10
N PHE A 191 -1.69 -0.25 9.58
CA PHE A 191 -1.51 0.23 10.94
C PHE A 191 -1.60 -0.92 11.95
N SER A 192 -0.52 -1.19 12.66
CA SER A 192 -0.36 -2.34 13.55
C SER A 192 -0.26 -1.97 15.03
N GLY A 193 -0.29 -0.67 15.33
CA GLY A 193 -0.16 -0.13 16.66
C GLY A 193 -1.41 -0.26 17.53
N ASP A 194 -1.33 0.39 18.65
CA ASP A 194 -2.39 0.51 19.62
C ASP A 194 -2.87 1.98 19.76
N ARG A 195 -3.61 2.26 20.82
CA ARG A 195 -4.10 3.60 21.15
C ARG A 195 -2.96 4.61 21.28
N GLU A 196 -1.85 4.25 21.94
CA GLU A 196 -0.72 5.15 22.19
C GLU A 196 -0.05 5.57 20.87
N LEU A 197 0.20 4.62 19.97
CA LEU A 197 0.73 4.94 18.64
C LEU A 197 -0.24 5.80 17.84
N ALA A 198 -1.55 5.55 17.92
CA ALA A 198 -2.56 6.37 17.24
C ALA A 198 -2.60 7.82 17.76
N GLU A 199 -2.42 8.02 19.05
CA GLU A 199 -2.31 9.35 19.66
C GLU A 199 -1.02 10.07 19.20
N ILE A 200 0.12 9.37 19.13
CA ILE A 200 1.36 9.91 18.57
C ILE A 200 1.21 10.28 17.09
N CYS A 201 0.59 9.42 16.28
CA CYS A 201 0.31 9.73 14.87
C CYS A 201 -0.58 10.98 14.75
N THR A 202 -1.59 11.09 15.62
CA THR A 202 -2.49 12.25 15.66
C THR A 202 -1.76 13.56 15.98
N GLU A 203 -0.89 13.55 16.99
CA GLU A 203 -0.09 14.72 17.38
C GLU A 203 0.84 15.21 16.27
N ASN A 204 1.31 14.30 15.42
CA ASN A 204 2.23 14.61 14.34
C ASN A 204 1.55 14.78 12.97
N GLY A 205 0.23 14.62 12.89
CA GLY A 205 -0.52 14.70 11.62
C GLY A 205 -0.25 13.52 10.66
N TRP A 206 0.20 12.38 11.19
CA TRP A 206 0.48 11.19 10.39
C TRP A 206 -0.79 10.36 10.16
N TYR A 207 -0.97 9.91 8.94
CA TYR A 207 -2.11 9.10 8.53
C TYR A 207 -1.96 7.65 9.00
N MET A 208 -3.09 7.04 9.34
CA MET A 208 -3.18 5.63 9.75
C MET A 208 -4.06 4.89 8.75
N SER A 209 -3.49 3.92 8.04
CA SER A 209 -4.21 3.12 7.06
C SER A 209 -4.58 1.76 7.65
N PHE A 210 -5.88 1.44 7.60
CA PHE A 210 -6.43 0.24 8.20
C PHE A 210 -6.73 -0.81 7.14
N ALA A 211 -6.09 -1.97 7.29
CA ALA A 211 -6.28 -3.15 6.45
C ALA A 211 -7.33 -4.12 7.00
N GLY A 212 -7.50 -5.24 6.33
CA GLY A 212 -8.41 -6.32 6.73
C GLY A 212 -8.15 -6.89 8.13
N THR A 213 -6.96 -6.71 8.68
CA THR A 213 -6.59 -7.08 10.06
C THR A 213 -7.50 -6.45 11.11
N SER A 214 -7.98 -5.23 10.90
CA SER A 214 -8.90 -4.53 11.82
C SER A 214 -10.22 -5.27 12.04
N THR A 215 -10.61 -6.14 11.08
CA THR A 215 -11.82 -6.97 11.17
C THR A 215 -11.63 -8.23 12.02
N PHE A 216 -10.39 -8.59 12.38
CA PHE A 216 -10.10 -9.84 13.07
C PHE A 216 -10.62 -9.81 14.52
N LYS A 217 -11.09 -10.98 15.01
CA LYS A 217 -11.64 -11.08 16.37
C LYS A 217 -10.64 -10.65 17.45
N ASN A 218 -9.37 -10.97 17.27
CA ASN A 218 -8.27 -10.66 18.19
C ASN A 218 -7.62 -9.29 17.99
N ALA A 219 -8.18 -8.41 17.14
CA ALA A 219 -7.64 -7.08 16.86
C ALA A 219 -8.34 -5.98 17.69
N ALA A 220 -8.53 -6.18 18.98
CA ALA A 220 -9.16 -5.19 19.86
C ALA A 220 -8.33 -3.89 19.93
N ASN A 221 -7.00 -4.01 20.01
CA ASN A 221 -6.07 -2.87 20.00
C ASN A 221 -6.23 -2.00 18.74
N LEU A 222 -6.37 -2.59 17.56
CA LEU A 222 -6.58 -1.84 16.32
C LEU A 222 -7.93 -1.09 16.32
N ARG A 223 -8.97 -1.67 16.89
CA ARG A 223 -10.27 -1.00 17.00
C ARG A 223 -10.26 0.10 18.05
N GLU A 224 -9.49 -0.04 19.11
CA GLU A 224 -9.26 1.02 20.10
C GLU A 224 -8.45 2.18 19.50
N ALA A 225 -7.41 1.89 18.73
CA ALA A 225 -6.65 2.86 17.97
C ALA A 225 -7.54 3.62 16.96
N LEU A 226 -8.34 2.88 16.18
CA LEU A 226 -9.28 3.44 15.22
C LEU A 226 -10.31 4.37 15.90
N ALA A 227 -10.80 3.99 17.10
CA ALA A 227 -11.81 4.77 17.83
C ALA A 227 -11.29 6.13 18.32
N VAL A 228 -9.98 6.28 18.56
CA VAL A 228 -9.38 7.55 19.03
C VAL A 228 -8.78 8.37 17.90
N ALA A 229 -8.49 7.77 16.75
CA ALA A 229 -7.91 8.43 15.61
C ALA A 229 -8.89 9.45 14.99
N PRO A 230 -8.45 10.69 14.68
CA PRO A 230 -9.25 11.67 13.95
C PRO A 230 -9.63 11.12 12.57
N ARG A 231 -10.89 11.28 12.18
CA ARG A 231 -11.35 10.80 10.86
C ARG A 231 -10.58 11.42 9.69
N SER A 232 -10.03 12.61 9.86
CA SER A 232 -9.18 13.30 8.87
C SER A 232 -7.81 12.65 8.65
N LEU A 233 -7.40 11.71 9.51
CA LEU A 233 -6.13 10.98 9.40
C LEU A 233 -6.33 9.48 9.10
N LEU A 234 -7.57 9.05 8.80
CA LEU A 234 -7.87 7.66 8.47
C LEU A 234 -7.74 7.40 6.97
N LEU A 235 -7.10 6.31 6.65
CA LEU A 235 -7.06 5.71 5.31
C LEU A 235 -7.52 4.26 5.38
N ILE A 236 -7.73 3.65 4.22
CA ILE A 236 -8.15 2.25 4.08
C ILE A 236 -7.35 1.57 2.97
N GLU A 237 -7.02 0.31 3.18
CA GLU A 237 -6.26 -0.50 2.24
C GLU A 237 -6.64 -1.96 2.31
N THR A 238 -6.15 -2.75 1.35
CA THR A 238 -6.22 -4.21 1.43
C THR A 238 -4.93 -4.86 1.87
N ASP A 239 -3.79 -4.33 1.46
CA ASP A 239 -2.50 -5.03 1.47
C ASP A 239 -2.60 -6.37 0.69
N ALA A 240 -3.42 -6.38 -0.37
CA ALA A 240 -3.61 -7.59 -1.17
C ALA A 240 -2.30 -8.01 -1.87
N PRO A 241 -2.04 -9.32 -1.93
CA PRO A 241 -2.90 -10.47 -1.67
C PRO A 241 -2.93 -10.97 -0.22
N TYR A 242 -2.43 -10.20 0.73
CA TYR A 242 -2.36 -10.54 2.15
C TYR A 242 -3.58 -10.03 2.92
N LEU A 243 -3.70 -10.40 4.20
CA LEU A 243 -4.56 -9.78 5.23
C LEU A 243 -6.07 -9.75 4.91
N THR A 244 -6.57 -10.76 4.23
CA THR A 244 -7.98 -10.88 3.83
C THR A 244 -8.94 -10.63 4.98
N PRO A 245 -9.91 -9.71 4.85
CA PRO A 245 -10.84 -9.37 5.94
C PRO A 245 -11.78 -10.53 6.29
N MET A 246 -12.32 -10.47 7.50
CA MET A 246 -13.43 -11.35 7.87
C MET A 246 -14.64 -11.10 6.96
N PRO A 247 -15.42 -12.15 6.61
CA PRO A 247 -15.32 -13.54 7.11
C PRO A 247 -14.34 -14.43 6.33
N TYR A 248 -13.59 -13.88 5.39
CA TYR A 248 -12.79 -14.66 4.42
C TYR A 248 -11.31 -14.81 4.79
N ARG A 249 -10.96 -14.58 6.04
CA ARG A 249 -9.56 -14.70 6.52
C ARG A 249 -8.93 -16.03 6.08
N GLY A 250 -7.73 -15.96 5.50
CA GLY A 250 -6.97 -17.12 5.03
C GLY A 250 -7.17 -17.46 3.55
N ARG A 251 -8.12 -16.81 2.87
CA ARG A 251 -8.30 -16.88 1.42
C ARG A 251 -7.48 -15.79 0.72
N PRO A 252 -7.34 -15.79 -0.62
CA PRO A 252 -6.74 -14.69 -1.36
C PRO A 252 -7.44 -13.36 -1.09
N ASN A 253 -6.66 -12.29 -0.94
CA ASN A 253 -7.19 -10.93 -0.83
C ASN A 253 -7.15 -10.21 -2.18
N ALA A 254 -7.98 -9.19 -2.32
CA ALA A 254 -8.02 -8.34 -3.50
C ALA A 254 -8.68 -6.98 -3.19
N PRO A 255 -8.42 -5.92 -3.97
CA PRO A 255 -8.98 -4.58 -3.74
C PRO A 255 -10.51 -4.55 -3.61
N TYR A 256 -11.22 -5.43 -4.31
CA TYR A 256 -12.68 -5.50 -4.22
C TYR A 256 -13.23 -5.94 -2.84
N LEU A 257 -12.35 -6.35 -1.90
CA LEU A 257 -12.74 -6.70 -0.53
C LEU A 257 -12.72 -5.53 0.45
N ILE A 258 -12.27 -4.34 0.02
CA ILE A 258 -12.34 -3.08 0.80
C ILE A 258 -13.70 -2.85 1.47
N PRO A 259 -14.87 -3.13 0.84
CA PRO A 259 -16.16 -2.89 1.48
C PRO A 259 -16.35 -3.62 2.82
N HIS A 260 -15.71 -4.77 3.03
CA HIS A 260 -15.75 -5.48 4.31
C HIS A 260 -14.99 -4.71 5.40
N THR A 261 -13.80 -4.24 5.09
CA THR A 261 -12.99 -3.43 6.00
C THR A 261 -13.69 -2.11 6.33
N LEU A 262 -14.19 -1.39 5.32
CA LEU A 262 -14.88 -0.11 5.50
C LEU A 262 -16.11 -0.23 6.41
N ARG A 263 -16.96 -1.24 6.18
CA ARG A 263 -18.16 -1.48 7.02
C ARG A 263 -17.77 -1.81 8.46
N SER A 264 -16.70 -2.57 8.66
CA SER A 264 -16.16 -2.87 9.99
C SER A 264 -15.64 -1.62 10.69
N MET A 265 -14.90 -0.77 9.97
CA MET A 265 -14.44 0.52 10.49
C MET A 265 -15.63 1.43 10.86
N ALA A 266 -16.62 1.55 9.98
CA ALA A 266 -17.82 2.36 10.22
C ALA A 266 -18.61 1.86 11.45
N ALA A 267 -18.73 0.54 11.63
CA ALA A 267 -19.36 -0.05 12.81
C ALA A 267 -18.58 0.27 14.09
N THR A 268 -17.24 0.18 14.05
CA THR A 268 -16.37 0.55 15.20
C THR A 268 -16.51 2.01 15.57
N LEU A 269 -16.60 2.89 14.57
CA LEU A 269 -16.75 4.35 14.75
C LEU A 269 -18.20 4.80 15.00
N ASN A 270 -19.15 3.88 15.01
CA ASN A 270 -20.58 4.16 15.10
C ASN A 270 -21.02 5.28 14.12
N THR A 271 -20.68 5.12 12.85
CA THR A 271 -20.95 6.11 11.79
C THR A 271 -21.55 5.42 10.55
N ASP A 272 -22.20 6.23 9.69
CA ASP A 272 -22.67 5.75 8.39
C ASP A 272 -21.47 5.39 7.47
N PRO A 273 -21.49 4.22 6.82
CA PRO A 273 -20.41 3.82 5.90
C PRO A 273 -20.16 4.80 4.75
N SER A 274 -21.19 5.47 4.23
CA SER A 274 -21.04 6.42 3.13
C SER A 274 -20.37 7.72 3.58
N MET A 275 -20.65 8.16 4.79
CA MET A 275 -19.97 9.33 5.39
C MET A 275 -18.49 9.02 5.64
N LEU A 276 -18.19 7.82 6.14
CA LEU A 276 -16.80 7.40 6.35
C LEU A 276 -16.07 7.25 5.01
N ALA A 277 -16.72 6.65 4.00
CA ALA A 277 -16.19 6.50 2.65
C ALA A 277 -15.82 7.85 2.04
N ALA A 278 -16.70 8.85 2.13
CA ALA A 278 -16.44 10.20 1.64
C ALA A 278 -15.22 10.84 2.32
N GLN A 279 -15.13 10.72 3.65
CA GLN A 279 -13.99 11.27 4.39
C GLN A 279 -12.68 10.59 4.02
N ILE A 280 -12.66 9.24 3.99
CA ILE A 280 -11.47 8.46 3.63
C ILE A 280 -11.04 8.76 2.18
N SER A 281 -12.00 8.89 1.24
CA SER A 281 -11.68 9.25 -0.14
C SER A 281 -11.02 10.63 -0.22
N SER A 282 -11.55 11.63 0.49
CA SER A 282 -10.93 12.96 0.54
C SER A 282 -9.53 12.93 1.16
N ASN A 283 -9.32 12.13 2.21
CA ASN A 283 -8.01 11.95 2.82
C ASN A 283 -7.03 11.30 1.82
N THR A 284 -7.49 10.28 1.09
CA THR A 284 -6.67 9.56 0.11
C THR A 284 -6.25 10.49 -1.02
N GLU A 285 -7.17 11.31 -1.54
CA GLU A 285 -6.90 12.32 -2.57
C GLU A 285 -5.96 13.42 -2.06
N TYR A 286 -6.05 13.82 -0.79
CA TYR A 286 -5.08 14.75 -0.21
C TYR A 286 -3.67 14.14 -0.14
N VAL A 287 -3.56 12.87 0.22
CA VAL A 287 -2.27 12.19 0.40
C VAL A 287 -1.60 11.89 -0.95
N TYR A 288 -2.34 11.35 -1.92
CA TYR A 288 -1.77 10.82 -3.17
C TYR A 288 -2.11 11.67 -4.41
N GLY A 289 -2.96 12.68 -4.27
CA GLY A 289 -3.51 13.46 -5.40
C GLY A 289 -4.68 12.73 -6.07
N HIS A 290 -5.14 13.29 -7.18
CA HIS A 290 -6.25 12.75 -7.94
C HIS A 290 -5.76 11.76 -9.00
N TRP A 291 -6.57 10.73 -9.29
CA TRP A 291 -6.26 9.72 -10.32
C TRP A 291 -6.46 10.27 -11.73
N ASP A 292 -7.35 11.26 -11.89
CA ASP A 292 -7.81 11.79 -13.19
C ASP A 292 -7.03 13.03 -13.66
N ASP A 293 -6.15 13.61 -12.83
CA ASP A 293 -5.51 14.91 -13.11
C ASP A 293 -4.34 14.82 -14.10
N GLU A 294 -3.91 13.64 -14.51
CA GLU A 294 -2.75 13.45 -15.38
C GLU A 294 -3.07 12.56 -16.58
N PRO A 295 -2.53 12.92 -17.76
CA PRO A 295 -2.68 12.08 -18.94
C PRO A 295 -1.98 10.73 -18.71
N VAL A 296 -2.71 9.65 -18.94
CA VAL A 296 -2.15 8.30 -18.97
C VAL A 296 -1.46 8.12 -20.32
N VAL A 297 -0.23 7.62 -20.29
CA VAL A 297 0.50 7.26 -21.50
C VAL A 297 -0.26 6.12 -22.19
N SER A 298 -0.71 6.34 -23.43
CA SER A 298 -1.33 5.27 -24.20
C SER A 298 -0.36 4.11 -24.36
N PRO A 299 -0.82 2.85 -24.18
CA PRO A 299 0.05 1.71 -24.44
C PRO A 299 0.54 1.76 -25.88
N PRO A 300 1.78 1.32 -26.17
CA PRO A 300 2.27 1.22 -27.53
C PRO A 300 1.26 0.46 -28.40
N ASN A 301 0.90 1.04 -29.52
CA ASN A 301 -0.03 0.41 -30.44
C ASN A 301 0.66 -0.87 -31.00
N PRO A 302 0.18 -2.08 -30.67
CA PRO A 302 0.81 -3.32 -31.13
C PRO A 302 0.82 -3.50 -32.67
N TYR A 303 0.20 -2.57 -33.39
CA TYR A 303 0.10 -2.58 -34.87
C TYR A 303 0.92 -1.46 -35.53
N GLU A 304 1.66 -0.63 -34.80
CA GLU A 304 2.48 0.43 -35.39
C GLU A 304 3.68 -0.12 -36.20
N ASP A 305 4.23 -1.27 -35.83
CA ASP A 305 5.35 -1.90 -36.51
C ASP A 305 4.97 -2.69 -37.79
N VAL A 306 3.69 -2.72 -38.19
CA VAL A 306 3.23 -3.46 -39.37
C VAL A 306 3.12 -2.55 -40.62
N ARG A 307 3.47 -1.27 -40.51
CA ARG A 307 3.37 -0.29 -41.61
C ARG A 307 4.70 0.37 -41.99
N ALA A 308 5.83 -0.28 -41.71
CA ALA A 308 7.14 0.15 -42.22
C ALA A 308 7.67 -0.81 -43.27
#